data_e27e9bc7186e8e80f2447c9b170f3b01
#
_entry.id   e27e9bc7186e8e80f2447c9b170f3b01
#
_cell.length_a   1.000
_cell.length_b   1.000
_cell.length_c   1.000
_cell.angle_alpha   90.00
_cell.angle_beta   90.00
_cell.angle_gamma   90.00
#
_symmetry.space_group_name_H-M   'P 1'
#
loop_
_entity.id
_entity.type
_entity.pdbx_description
1 polymer ?
#
loop_
_entity_poly.entity_id
_entity_poly.type
_entity_poly.pdbx_seq_one_letter_code
_entity_poly.pdbx_strand_id
1 'polypeptide(L)'
;MRKLVVLTFVSLDGVMQAPGGKGEDPSGGFDLEGWTVPYFDEFLGEEMGRQMGQAFDLLLGRKTYDIFRPYWSQQKGSEIDRAKKYVVSNGTVNTDWEETIQIKGDVAAEIKKLKDQDGPMIQVHGSSQLIQTLVAHDLVDEFWLKVFPVALGKGKKLFGGGTIPAAFKLLESQTSPSGVIVASYERDGAVRTGTFGT
;
A
#
# COMPACT_ATOMS: atom_id res chain seq x y z
N MET A 1 -13.66 -5.43 -14.33
CA MET A 1 -13.24 -4.45 -13.32
C MET A 1 -11.89 -4.88 -12.74
N ARG A 2 -10.92 -3.96 -12.65
CA ARG A 2 -9.56 -4.23 -12.17
C ARG A 2 -9.57 -4.35 -10.64
N LYS A 3 -8.84 -5.32 -10.08
CA LYS A 3 -8.61 -5.39 -8.62
C LYS A 3 -7.70 -4.26 -8.17
N LEU A 4 -8.04 -3.63 -7.04
CA LEU A 4 -7.20 -2.66 -6.36
C LEU A 4 -6.66 -3.28 -5.07
N VAL A 5 -5.35 -3.40 -4.99
CA VAL A 5 -4.64 -4.11 -3.93
C VAL A 5 -3.75 -3.13 -3.17
N VAL A 6 -3.94 -3.03 -1.88
CA VAL A 6 -3.02 -2.29 -0.99
C VAL A 6 -1.93 -3.24 -0.53
N LEU A 7 -0.69 -3.01 -0.99
CA LEU A 7 0.50 -3.76 -0.63
C LEU A 7 1.36 -2.89 0.29
N THR A 8 1.46 -3.22 1.57
CA THR A 8 2.17 -2.35 2.52
C THR A 8 2.77 -3.10 3.71
N PHE A 9 3.76 -2.46 4.32
CA PHE A 9 4.36 -2.84 5.60
C PHE A 9 3.59 -2.17 6.73
N VAL A 10 3.32 -2.92 7.79
CA VAL A 10 2.65 -2.39 8.98
C VAL A 10 3.30 -2.94 10.26
N SER A 11 3.36 -2.11 11.29
CA SER A 11 3.72 -2.55 12.64
C SER A 11 2.55 -3.24 13.34
N LEU A 12 2.77 -3.88 14.49
CA LEU A 12 1.70 -4.48 15.30
C LEU A 12 0.62 -3.48 15.72
N ASP A 13 0.98 -2.21 15.90
CA ASP A 13 0.04 -1.13 16.22
C ASP A 13 -0.47 -0.38 14.97
N GLY A 14 -0.24 -0.94 13.77
CA GLY A 14 -0.82 -0.49 12.51
C GLY A 14 -0.13 0.69 11.84
N VAL A 15 1.05 1.09 12.28
CA VAL A 15 1.82 2.17 11.65
C VAL A 15 2.44 1.69 10.33
N MET A 16 2.36 2.52 9.29
CA MET A 16 2.94 2.27 7.96
C MET A 16 3.90 3.38 7.51
N GLN A 17 4.19 4.36 8.35
CA GLN A 17 5.03 5.52 8.01
C GLN A 17 6.51 5.14 7.91
N ALA A 18 7.18 5.60 6.85
CA ALA A 18 8.63 5.54 6.66
C ALA A 18 9.28 4.17 6.95
N PRO A 19 8.80 3.08 6.34
CA PRO A 19 9.33 1.74 6.62
C PRO A 19 10.72 1.52 6.03
N GLY A 20 11.07 2.17 4.92
CA GLY A 20 12.22 1.80 4.09
C GLY A 20 13.55 2.41 4.51
N GLY A 21 13.58 3.58 5.18
CA GLY A 21 14.86 4.16 5.56
C GLY A 21 14.77 5.57 6.12
N LYS A 22 15.93 6.06 6.57
CA LYS A 22 16.08 7.43 7.12
C LYS A 22 15.80 8.49 6.04
N GLY A 23 15.04 9.53 6.40
CA GLY A 23 14.68 10.64 5.53
C GLY A 23 13.47 10.34 4.63
N GLU A 24 12.86 9.18 4.75
CA GLU A 24 11.70 8.82 3.93
C GLU A 24 10.46 9.66 4.26
N ASP A 25 10.09 9.73 5.53
CA ASP A 25 8.95 10.54 6.00
C ASP A 25 9.08 10.96 7.48
N PRO A 26 9.87 11.98 7.83
CA PRO A 26 10.00 12.47 9.20
C PRO A 26 8.83 13.34 9.65
N SER A 27 7.77 13.49 8.85
CA SER A 27 6.65 14.36 9.18
C SER A 27 5.94 13.94 10.47
N GLY A 28 5.42 14.92 11.22
CA GLY A 28 4.82 14.68 12.54
C GLY A 28 5.82 14.31 13.63
N GLY A 29 7.12 14.56 13.42
CA GLY A 29 8.18 14.23 14.37
C GLY A 29 8.43 12.71 14.46
N PHE A 30 8.16 11.96 13.39
CA PHE A 30 8.44 10.53 13.34
C PHE A 30 9.96 10.29 13.21
N ASP A 31 10.55 9.58 14.15
CA ASP A 31 12.00 9.35 14.32
C ASP A 31 12.40 7.87 14.25
N LEU A 32 11.45 6.97 13.96
CA LEU A 32 11.66 5.52 13.85
C LEU A 32 11.70 5.04 12.38
N GLU A 33 12.17 5.91 11.48
CA GLU A 33 12.26 5.60 10.04
C GLU A 33 13.16 4.38 9.78
N GLY A 34 12.81 3.54 8.81
CA GLY A 34 13.56 2.33 8.46
C GLY A 34 13.34 1.16 9.43
N TRP A 35 12.25 1.18 10.19
CA TRP A 35 11.92 0.16 11.19
C TRP A 35 11.72 -1.26 10.64
N THR A 36 11.55 -1.43 9.34
CA THR A 36 11.46 -2.76 8.69
C THR A 36 12.82 -3.38 8.43
N VAL A 37 13.86 -2.57 8.22
CA VAL A 37 15.19 -3.01 7.76
C VAL A 37 15.81 -4.13 8.61
N PRO A 38 15.76 -4.09 9.96
CA PRO A 38 16.33 -5.16 10.80
C PRO A 38 15.62 -6.52 10.66
N TYR A 39 14.41 -6.55 10.09
CA TYR A 39 13.56 -7.74 9.93
C TYR A 39 13.50 -8.23 8.49
N PHE A 40 14.15 -7.52 7.57
CA PHE A 40 14.10 -7.87 6.15
C PHE A 40 15.03 -9.06 5.88
N ASP A 41 14.46 -10.18 5.47
CA ASP A 41 15.17 -11.43 5.18
C ASP A 41 14.92 -11.89 3.73
N GLU A 42 15.59 -12.98 3.32
CA GLU A 42 15.48 -13.54 1.97
C GLU A 42 14.04 -13.92 1.63
N PHE A 43 13.32 -14.52 2.58
CA PHE A 43 11.91 -14.91 2.40
C PHE A 43 11.03 -13.69 2.05
N LEU A 44 11.22 -12.55 2.72
CA LEU A 44 10.48 -11.33 2.41
C LEU A 44 10.83 -10.80 1.02
N GLY A 45 12.09 -10.89 0.62
CA GLY A 45 12.55 -10.52 -0.72
C GLY A 45 11.87 -11.37 -1.80
N GLU A 46 11.86 -12.69 -1.64
CA GLU A 46 11.20 -13.63 -2.56
C GLU A 46 9.69 -13.39 -2.64
N GLU A 47 9.04 -13.19 -1.51
CA GLU A 47 7.60 -12.96 -1.46
C GLU A 47 7.21 -11.63 -2.11
N MET A 48 8.00 -10.57 -1.91
CA MET A 48 7.79 -9.30 -2.63
C MET A 48 8.01 -9.49 -4.13
N GLY A 49 9.02 -10.23 -4.55
CA GLY A 49 9.25 -10.60 -5.95
C GLY A 49 8.06 -11.36 -6.53
N ARG A 50 7.50 -12.34 -5.80
CA ARG A 50 6.31 -13.10 -6.20
C ARG A 50 5.09 -12.20 -6.40
N GLN A 51 4.85 -11.28 -5.47
CA GLN A 51 3.71 -10.35 -5.53
C GLN A 51 3.85 -9.31 -6.63
N MET A 52 5.06 -8.86 -6.94
CA MET A 52 5.36 -7.93 -8.04
C MET A 52 5.60 -8.64 -9.39
N GLY A 53 5.75 -9.95 -9.41
CA GLY A 53 5.94 -10.73 -10.64
C GLY A 53 4.69 -10.85 -11.54
N GLN A 54 3.52 -10.44 -11.05
CA GLN A 54 2.30 -10.33 -11.84
C GLN A 54 2.25 -8.96 -12.53
N ALA A 55 1.53 -8.85 -13.64
CA ALA A 55 1.34 -7.55 -14.27
C ALA A 55 0.49 -6.63 -13.38
N PHE A 56 0.96 -5.42 -13.12
CA PHE A 56 0.25 -4.41 -12.35
C PHE A 56 0.52 -3.00 -12.86
N ASP A 57 -0.40 -2.08 -12.54
CA ASP A 57 -0.17 -0.65 -12.57
C ASP A 57 -0.02 -0.13 -11.14
N LEU A 58 0.73 0.95 -10.95
CA LEU A 58 0.92 1.60 -9.66
C LEU A 58 -0.08 2.74 -9.47
N LEU A 59 -0.69 2.81 -8.29
CA LEU A 59 -1.43 3.97 -7.83
C LEU A 59 -0.74 4.54 -6.59
N LEU A 60 -0.21 5.74 -6.70
CA LEU A 60 0.63 6.36 -5.70
C LEU A 60 0.07 7.71 -5.25
N GLY A 61 0.11 7.99 -3.95
CA GLY A 61 0.01 9.36 -3.47
C GLY A 61 1.28 10.15 -3.82
N ARG A 62 1.16 11.47 -3.93
CA ARG A 62 2.25 12.36 -4.32
C ARG A 62 3.54 12.12 -3.53
N LYS A 63 3.46 12.01 -2.21
CA LYS A 63 4.65 11.83 -1.38
C LYS A 63 5.38 10.53 -1.69
N THR A 64 4.64 9.43 -1.81
CA THR A 64 5.24 8.12 -2.17
C THR A 64 5.85 8.16 -3.57
N TYR A 65 5.20 8.82 -4.53
CA TYR A 65 5.76 9.01 -5.86
C TYR A 65 7.09 9.77 -5.82
N ASP A 66 7.16 10.87 -5.06
CA ASP A 66 8.37 11.68 -4.93
C ASP A 66 9.52 10.91 -4.26
N ILE A 67 9.22 9.94 -3.36
CA ILE A 67 10.18 9.03 -2.76
C ILE A 67 10.62 7.94 -3.75
N PHE A 68 9.66 7.35 -4.48
CA PHE A 68 9.92 6.23 -5.39
C PHE A 68 10.68 6.66 -6.64
N ARG A 69 10.31 7.79 -7.24
CA ARG A 69 10.85 8.24 -8.51
C ARG A 69 12.39 8.30 -8.57
N PRO A 70 13.11 8.93 -7.61
CA PRO A 70 14.56 9.05 -7.69
C PRO A 70 15.30 7.71 -7.71
N TYR A 71 14.75 6.70 -7.08
CA TYR A 71 15.35 5.36 -7.00
C TYR A 71 14.85 4.45 -8.14
N TRP A 72 13.54 4.27 -8.25
CA TRP A 72 12.97 3.29 -9.16
C TRP A 72 13.07 3.66 -10.63
N SER A 73 13.09 4.95 -10.98
CA SER A 73 13.31 5.39 -12.37
C SER A 73 14.71 5.04 -12.90
N GLN A 74 15.65 4.71 -12.02
CA GLN A 74 17.00 4.27 -12.37
C GLN A 74 17.14 2.75 -12.42
N GLN A 75 16.19 2.00 -11.85
CA GLN A 75 16.14 0.54 -11.89
C GLN A 75 15.48 0.05 -13.18
N LYS A 76 16.06 0.44 -14.32
CA LYS A 76 15.49 0.21 -15.65
C LYS A 76 15.12 -1.24 -15.90
N GLY A 77 13.86 -1.44 -16.32
CA GLY A 77 13.31 -2.75 -16.62
C GLY A 77 12.84 -3.56 -15.40
N SER A 78 12.90 -2.99 -14.18
CA SER A 78 12.22 -3.59 -13.02
C SER A 78 10.70 -3.52 -13.19
N GLU A 79 9.97 -4.36 -12.46
CA GLU A 79 8.50 -4.40 -12.50
C GLU A 79 7.89 -3.03 -12.15
N ILE A 80 8.47 -2.35 -11.17
CA ILE A 80 8.05 -1.00 -10.73
C ILE A 80 8.36 0.06 -11.81
N ASP A 81 9.52 -0.03 -12.47
CA ASP A 81 9.88 0.92 -13.55
C ASP A 81 8.94 0.75 -14.76
N ARG A 82 8.61 -0.48 -15.14
CA ARG A 82 7.74 -0.78 -16.28
C ARG A 82 6.26 -0.51 -16.03
N ALA A 83 5.80 -0.61 -14.78
CA ALA A 83 4.41 -0.39 -14.43
C ALA A 83 3.96 1.02 -14.83
N LYS A 84 2.72 1.18 -15.30
CA LYS A 84 2.09 2.50 -15.45
C LYS A 84 1.83 3.09 -14.07
N LYS A 85 2.18 4.38 -13.87
CA LYS A 85 2.07 5.07 -12.58
C LYS A 85 0.92 6.07 -12.64
N TYR A 86 -0.08 5.89 -11.80
CA TYR A 86 -1.13 6.87 -11.55
C TYR A 86 -0.79 7.61 -10.27
N VAL A 87 -0.62 8.93 -10.35
CA VAL A 87 -0.19 9.76 -9.22
C VAL A 87 -1.30 10.71 -8.80
N VAL A 88 -1.83 10.49 -7.61
CA VAL A 88 -2.87 11.33 -7.04
C VAL A 88 -2.26 12.60 -6.45
N SER A 89 -2.55 13.75 -7.05
CA SER A 89 -2.07 15.05 -6.59
C SER A 89 -2.83 16.19 -7.26
N ASN A 90 -3.24 17.20 -6.49
CA ASN A 90 -3.76 18.46 -7.03
C ASN A 90 -2.65 19.45 -7.43
N GLY A 91 -1.43 19.30 -6.88
CA GLY A 91 -0.26 20.06 -7.28
C GLY A 91 0.41 19.52 -8.54
N THR A 92 1.40 20.24 -9.07
CA THR A 92 2.19 19.79 -10.23
C THR A 92 2.99 18.53 -9.87
N VAL A 93 2.89 17.50 -10.70
CA VAL A 93 3.71 16.27 -10.61
C VAL A 93 4.80 16.32 -11.67
N ASN A 94 6.03 15.97 -11.31
CA ASN A 94 7.06 15.74 -12.31
C ASN A 94 6.80 14.39 -12.98
N THR A 95 6.53 14.38 -14.27
CA THR A 95 6.16 13.20 -15.07
C THR A 95 7.30 12.68 -15.94
N ASP A 96 8.55 13.01 -15.62
CA ASP A 96 9.73 12.53 -16.35
C ASP A 96 10.02 11.02 -16.17
N TRP A 97 9.43 10.39 -15.17
CA TRP A 97 9.40 8.92 -15.06
C TRP A 97 8.33 8.38 -16.01
N GLU A 98 8.76 7.57 -16.97
CA GLU A 98 7.93 7.06 -18.06
C GLU A 98 6.59 6.47 -17.56
N GLU A 99 5.54 6.51 -18.38
CA GLU A 99 4.20 6.01 -18.09
C GLU A 99 3.57 6.62 -16.83
N THR A 100 3.90 7.89 -16.49
CA THR A 100 3.31 8.60 -15.35
C THR A 100 2.10 9.43 -15.77
N ILE A 101 0.97 9.18 -15.14
CA ILE A 101 -0.32 9.86 -15.35
C ILE A 101 -0.74 10.50 -14.02
N GLN A 102 -1.00 11.81 -14.05
CA GLN A 102 -1.52 12.51 -12.88
C GLN A 102 -3.04 12.40 -12.78
N ILE A 103 -3.55 12.06 -11.57
CA ILE A 103 -4.97 12.09 -11.21
C ILE A 103 -5.23 13.32 -10.35
N LYS A 104 -6.24 14.13 -10.70
CA LYS A 104 -6.67 15.36 -10.01
C LYS A 104 -8.16 15.32 -9.69
N GLY A 105 -8.59 16.20 -8.79
CA GLY A 105 -9.99 16.42 -8.47
C GLY A 105 -10.59 15.39 -7.53
N ASP A 106 -11.75 14.84 -7.88
CA ASP A 106 -12.43 13.82 -7.06
C ASP A 106 -11.71 12.46 -7.22
N VAL A 107 -10.83 12.20 -6.26
CA VAL A 107 -9.98 10.99 -6.27
C VAL A 107 -10.83 9.71 -6.29
N ALA A 108 -11.89 9.65 -5.49
CA ALA A 108 -12.72 8.44 -5.40
C ALA A 108 -13.42 8.14 -6.73
N ALA A 109 -13.99 9.16 -7.36
CA ALA A 109 -14.62 9.01 -8.67
C ALA A 109 -13.63 8.62 -9.76
N GLU A 110 -12.44 9.22 -9.79
CA GLU A 110 -11.42 8.91 -10.80
C GLU A 110 -10.85 7.48 -10.61
N ILE A 111 -10.63 7.04 -9.37
CA ILE A 111 -10.17 5.67 -9.11
C ILE A 111 -11.26 4.65 -9.46
N LYS A 112 -12.54 4.94 -9.20
CA LYS A 112 -13.63 4.09 -9.64
C LYS A 112 -13.65 3.93 -11.16
N LYS A 113 -13.53 5.02 -11.92
CA LYS A 113 -13.41 4.98 -13.39
C LYS A 113 -12.18 4.16 -13.84
N LEU A 114 -11.05 4.30 -13.14
CA LEU A 114 -9.83 3.53 -13.43
C LEU A 114 -10.05 2.03 -13.20
N LYS A 115 -10.74 1.65 -12.13
CA LYS A 115 -11.10 0.24 -11.85
C LYS A 115 -12.03 -0.35 -12.92
N ASP A 116 -12.90 0.44 -13.51
CA ASP A 116 -13.85 -0.01 -14.53
C ASP A 116 -13.21 -0.19 -15.93
N GLN A 117 -11.96 0.28 -16.13
CA GLN A 117 -11.22 0.07 -17.38
C GLN A 117 -10.65 -1.36 -17.46
N ASP A 118 -10.29 -1.79 -18.67
CA ASP A 118 -9.48 -2.98 -18.88
C ASP A 118 -8.02 -2.71 -18.50
N GLY A 119 -7.37 -3.72 -17.96
CA GLY A 119 -5.96 -3.61 -17.57
C GLY A 119 -5.59 -4.56 -16.43
N PRO A 120 -4.31 -4.55 -16.03
CA PRO A 120 -3.83 -5.38 -14.93
C PRO A 120 -4.35 -4.88 -13.58
N MET A 121 -4.08 -5.58 -12.48
CA MET A 121 -4.39 -5.12 -11.14
C MET A 121 -3.75 -3.76 -10.86
N ILE A 122 -4.31 -3.02 -9.90
CA ILE A 122 -3.78 -1.73 -9.43
C ILE A 122 -3.15 -1.98 -8.06
N GLN A 123 -1.85 -1.80 -7.94
CA GLN A 123 -1.14 -1.90 -6.65
C GLN A 123 -0.94 -0.52 -6.02
N VAL A 124 -1.25 -0.40 -4.74
CA VAL A 124 -1.07 0.80 -3.93
C VAL A 124 -0.03 0.54 -2.84
N HIS A 125 1.16 1.11 -2.98
CA HIS A 125 2.25 0.97 -2.01
C HIS A 125 2.29 2.12 -0.97
N GLY A 126 1.47 3.11 -1.12
CA GLY A 126 1.34 4.34 -0.33
C GLY A 126 0.78 5.48 -1.21
N SER A 127 0.49 6.63 -0.70
CA SER A 127 0.72 7.11 0.66
C SER A 127 -0.45 6.74 1.61
N SER A 128 -0.21 6.89 2.91
CA SER A 128 -1.24 6.65 3.93
C SER A 128 -2.51 7.48 3.69
N GLN A 129 -2.41 8.75 3.30
CA GLN A 129 -3.58 9.59 3.00
C GLN A 129 -4.39 9.07 1.81
N LEU A 130 -3.72 8.60 0.75
CA LEU A 130 -4.42 7.98 -0.38
C LEU A 130 -5.15 6.73 0.08
N ILE A 131 -4.50 5.86 0.85
CA ILE A 131 -5.11 4.63 1.36
C ILE A 131 -6.32 4.95 2.25
N GLN A 132 -6.26 5.98 3.12
CA GLN A 132 -7.42 6.42 3.90
C GLN A 132 -8.60 6.80 3.00
N THR A 133 -8.35 7.53 1.90
CA THR A 133 -9.39 7.87 0.92
C THR A 133 -9.99 6.62 0.28
N LEU A 134 -9.14 5.67 -0.15
CA LEU A 134 -9.60 4.43 -0.78
C LEU A 134 -10.45 3.58 0.17
N VAL A 135 -10.04 3.45 1.42
CA VAL A 135 -10.76 2.71 2.46
C VAL A 135 -12.09 3.38 2.79
N ALA A 136 -12.10 4.71 2.94
CA ALA A 136 -13.33 5.47 3.23
C ALA A 136 -14.40 5.35 2.14
N HIS A 137 -14.00 5.07 0.91
CA HIS A 137 -14.91 4.90 -0.24
C HIS A 137 -15.10 3.45 -0.69
N ASP A 138 -14.69 2.47 0.14
CA ASP A 138 -14.80 1.01 -0.15
C ASP A 138 -14.20 0.61 -1.52
N LEU A 139 -13.05 1.18 -1.87
CA LEU A 139 -12.39 0.97 -3.17
C LEU A 139 -11.32 -0.12 -3.16
N VAL A 140 -10.93 -0.60 -1.97
CA VAL A 140 -9.89 -1.62 -1.79
C VAL A 140 -10.50 -3.00 -1.88
N ASP A 141 -10.04 -3.82 -2.82
CA ASP A 141 -10.48 -5.21 -2.99
C ASP A 141 -9.66 -6.17 -2.13
N GLU A 142 -8.34 -5.93 -2.03
CA GLU A 142 -7.43 -6.79 -1.26
C GLU A 142 -6.40 -5.97 -0.48
N PHE A 143 -5.98 -6.54 0.66
CA PHE A 143 -4.81 -6.08 1.42
C PHE A 143 -3.75 -7.17 1.42
N TRP A 144 -2.53 -6.84 0.96
CA TRP A 144 -1.34 -7.69 1.04
C TRP A 144 -0.39 -7.09 2.07
N LEU A 145 -0.52 -7.54 3.30
CA LEU A 145 0.13 -6.94 4.46
C LEU A 145 1.38 -7.72 4.84
N LYS A 146 2.44 -7.01 5.20
CA LYS A 146 3.60 -7.53 5.92
C LYS A 146 3.55 -6.92 7.31
N VAL A 147 3.17 -7.72 8.31
CA VAL A 147 3.01 -7.28 9.70
C VAL A 147 4.31 -7.57 10.45
N PHE A 148 5.02 -6.52 10.79
CA PHE A 148 6.32 -6.59 11.46
C PHE A 148 6.14 -6.69 12.98
N PRO A 149 7.00 -7.47 13.70
CA PRO A 149 6.86 -7.73 15.13
C PRO A 149 7.36 -6.55 15.99
N VAL A 150 6.89 -5.33 15.68
CA VAL A 150 7.23 -4.09 16.40
C VAL A 150 5.98 -3.25 16.67
N ALA A 151 5.98 -2.52 17.75
CA ALA A 151 5.02 -1.48 18.05
C ALA A 151 5.76 -0.13 18.10
N LEU A 152 5.29 0.86 17.34
CA LEU A 152 5.99 2.14 17.15
C LEU A 152 5.39 3.27 17.99
N GLY A 153 4.14 3.11 18.44
CA GLY A 153 3.44 4.05 19.32
C GLY A 153 2.95 5.34 18.64
N LYS A 154 3.67 5.83 17.64
CA LYS A 154 3.35 7.02 16.86
C LYS A 154 3.55 6.78 15.37
N GLY A 155 2.98 7.60 14.52
CA GLY A 155 3.10 7.53 13.06
C GLY A 155 1.77 7.40 12.33
N LYS A 156 1.80 7.46 11.01
CA LYS A 156 0.63 7.32 10.15
C LYS A 156 0.21 5.85 10.10
N LYS A 157 -1.06 5.60 10.40
CA LYS A 157 -1.63 4.24 10.46
C LYS A 157 -2.27 3.84 9.14
N LEU A 158 -2.29 2.54 8.86
CA LEU A 158 -3.01 1.94 7.75
C LEU A 158 -4.52 2.18 7.90
N PHE A 159 -5.07 1.89 9.06
CA PHE A 159 -6.47 2.16 9.39
C PHE A 159 -6.55 3.34 10.36
N GLY A 160 -7.07 4.45 9.87
CA GLY A 160 -7.23 5.70 10.63
C GLY A 160 -8.68 6.01 10.96
N GLY A 161 -8.94 7.22 11.46
CA GLY A 161 -10.25 7.65 11.93
C GLY A 161 -11.35 7.76 10.85
N GLY A 162 -11.05 7.59 9.58
CA GLY A 162 -12.02 7.56 8.47
C GLY A 162 -12.32 6.17 7.91
N THR A 163 -11.77 5.14 8.52
CA THR A 163 -11.99 3.76 8.07
C THR A 163 -13.44 3.35 8.29
N ILE A 164 -14.10 2.89 7.23
CA ILE A 164 -15.45 2.30 7.36
C ILE A 164 -15.33 0.85 7.85
N PRO A 165 -16.30 0.36 8.65
CA PRO A 165 -16.34 -1.03 9.06
C PRO A 165 -16.46 -1.96 7.84
N ALA A 166 -15.56 -2.96 7.76
CA ALA A 166 -15.50 -3.90 6.66
C ALA A 166 -15.01 -5.26 7.15
N ALA A 167 -15.56 -6.35 6.63
CA ALA A 167 -15.06 -7.70 6.84
C ALA A 167 -14.10 -8.09 5.73
N PHE A 168 -13.11 -8.92 6.10
CA PHE A 168 -12.12 -9.45 5.17
C PHE A 168 -11.96 -10.95 5.41
N LYS A 169 -11.75 -11.68 4.32
CA LYS A 169 -11.44 -13.09 4.32
C LYS A 169 -9.94 -13.28 4.11
N LEU A 170 -9.30 -14.07 4.95
CA LEU A 170 -7.91 -14.46 4.75
C LEU A 170 -7.80 -15.37 3.52
N LEU A 171 -6.94 -15.01 2.58
CA LEU A 171 -6.62 -15.82 1.40
C LEU A 171 -5.41 -16.70 1.65
N GLU A 172 -4.32 -16.10 2.14
CA GLU A 172 -3.07 -16.80 2.48
C GLU A 172 -2.36 -16.10 3.63
N SER A 173 -1.56 -16.85 4.39
CA SER A 173 -0.63 -16.28 5.37
C SER A 173 0.60 -17.17 5.52
N GLN A 174 1.74 -16.52 5.72
CA GLN A 174 3.03 -17.15 5.98
C GLN A 174 3.79 -16.33 7.02
N THR A 175 4.76 -16.93 7.66
CA THR A 175 5.63 -16.24 8.64
C THR A 175 7.07 -16.37 8.19
N SER A 176 7.78 -15.25 8.10
CA SER A 176 9.20 -15.22 7.78
C SER A 176 10.05 -15.71 8.97
N PRO A 177 11.30 -16.15 8.73
CA PRO A 177 12.25 -16.47 9.81
C PRO A 177 12.45 -15.35 10.82
N SER A 178 12.36 -14.09 10.38
CA SER A 178 12.47 -12.88 11.23
C SER A 178 11.19 -12.56 12.03
N GLY A 179 10.11 -13.36 11.88
CA GLY A 179 8.85 -13.19 12.60
C GLY A 179 7.86 -12.23 11.94
N VAL A 180 8.10 -11.81 10.71
CA VAL A 180 7.13 -11.00 9.96
C VAL A 180 6.02 -11.89 9.43
N ILE A 181 4.76 -11.51 9.69
CA ILE A 181 3.59 -12.20 9.14
C ILE A 181 3.24 -11.55 7.80
N VAL A 182 3.33 -12.34 6.73
CA VAL A 182 2.80 -11.96 5.42
C VAL A 182 1.40 -12.53 5.30
N ALA A 183 0.42 -11.68 5.02
CA ALA A 183 -0.97 -12.11 4.91
C ALA A 183 -1.71 -11.34 3.81
N SER A 184 -2.51 -12.05 3.03
CA SER A 184 -3.37 -11.49 1.99
C SER A 184 -4.82 -11.67 2.39
N TYR A 185 -5.58 -10.58 2.33
CA TYR A 185 -6.99 -10.53 2.69
C TYR A 185 -7.81 -9.97 1.53
N GLU A 186 -8.98 -10.55 1.29
CA GLU A 186 -9.97 -10.09 0.32
C GLU A 186 -11.17 -9.46 1.03
N ARG A 187 -11.76 -8.44 0.44
CA ARG A 187 -12.97 -7.78 0.93
C ARG A 187 -14.15 -8.78 0.98
N ASP A 188 -14.77 -8.98 2.16
CA ASP A 188 -15.82 -9.98 2.41
C ASP A 188 -17.10 -9.36 3.01
N GLY A 189 -17.51 -8.21 2.49
CA GLY A 189 -18.77 -7.57 2.86
C GLY A 189 -18.76 -6.84 4.21
N ALA A 190 -19.90 -6.73 4.85
CA ALA A 190 -20.08 -6.00 6.09
C ALA A 190 -19.61 -6.80 7.32
N VAL A 191 -19.21 -6.08 8.36
CA VAL A 191 -18.90 -6.70 9.66
C VAL A 191 -20.16 -7.37 10.23
N ARG A 192 -20.01 -8.64 10.63
CA ARG A 192 -21.04 -9.39 11.36
C ARG A 192 -20.72 -9.38 12.84
N THR A 193 -21.72 -9.20 13.67
CA THR A 193 -21.60 -9.25 15.14
C THR A 193 -22.42 -10.41 15.70
N GLY A 194 -22.05 -10.89 16.87
CA GLY A 194 -22.76 -11.97 17.57
C GLY A 194 -22.48 -11.94 19.07
N THR A 195 -23.15 -12.84 19.81
CA THR A 195 -22.97 -13.01 21.26
C THR A 195 -22.54 -14.45 21.52
N PHE A 196 -21.55 -14.65 22.39
CA PHE A 196 -21.14 -15.99 22.81
C PHE A 196 -22.28 -16.67 23.60
N GLY A 197 -22.55 -17.93 23.30
CA GLY A 197 -23.50 -18.77 24.07
C GLY A 197 -24.98 -18.63 23.69
N THR A 198 -25.29 -18.07 22.52
CA THR A 198 -26.65 -18.08 21.94
C THR A 198 -26.75 -19.01 20.76
#